data_c2423792629f33b0d551e680af713c44
#
_entry.id   c2423792629f33b0d551e680af713c44
#
_cell.length_a   1.000
_cell.length_b   1.000
_cell.length_c   1.000
_cell.angle_alpha   90.00
_cell.angle_beta   90.00
_cell.angle_gamma   90.00
#
_symmetry.space_group_name_H-M   'P 1'
#
loop_
_entity.id
_entity.type
_entity.pdbx_description
1 polymer ?
#
loop_
_entity_poly.entity_id
_entity_poly.type
_entity_poly.pdbx_seq_one_letter_code
_entity_poly.pdbx_strand_id
1 'polypeptide(L)'
;MKKIIALLLAAIMVLGLAACASKTETKEASDVKNVVYIVNGNLGDKSFFDSAQAGIDELVKAGRITCKTIELGGTDEDQPKWPSTLYDVSESGEYDLVLCGTYQMPDYLKEVATQYPDQLYLIFDDNTYAGNNSNVVNITYKQNDMAYLVGTYAACKTTDTSIPNINEDAVVGFVGGVDSPVINDFLIGFIEGAQSVNPDIKVDTRYTNDYVDT
;
A
#
# COMPACT_ATOMS: atom_id res chain seq x y z
N MET A 1 -43.66 37.34 52.73
CA MET A 1 -42.85 36.10 52.87
C MET A 1 -43.02 35.12 51.68
N LYS A 2 -44.24 34.70 51.28
CA LYS A 2 -44.40 33.76 50.21
C LYS A 2 -43.85 34.18 48.80
N LYS A 3 -43.90 35.50 48.49
CA LYS A 3 -43.38 36.06 47.22
C LYS A 3 -41.84 36.13 47.16
N ILE A 4 -41.18 36.28 48.31
CA ILE A 4 -39.71 36.33 48.42
C ILE A 4 -39.13 34.94 48.33
N ILE A 5 -39.82 33.94 48.87
CA ILE A 5 -39.41 32.52 48.77
C ILE A 5 -39.54 32.00 47.30
N ALA A 6 -40.58 32.41 46.56
CA ALA A 6 -40.76 32.06 45.16
C ALA A 6 -39.66 32.67 44.24
N LEU A 7 -39.23 33.92 44.54
CA LEU A 7 -38.13 34.58 43.81
C LEU A 7 -36.77 33.91 44.10
N LEU A 8 -36.52 33.50 45.34
CA LEU A 8 -35.31 32.79 45.70
C LEU A 8 -35.25 31.38 45.08
N LEU A 9 -36.37 30.66 44.99
CA LEU A 9 -36.44 29.36 44.34
C LEU A 9 -36.24 29.49 42.81
N ALA A 10 -36.76 30.53 42.19
CA ALA A 10 -36.55 30.79 40.76
C ALA A 10 -35.08 31.12 40.43
N ALA A 11 -34.43 31.89 41.31
CA ALA A 11 -32.99 32.22 41.15
C ALA A 11 -32.08 30.98 41.30
N ILE A 12 -32.42 30.06 42.18
CA ILE A 12 -31.67 28.80 42.37
C ILE A 12 -31.83 27.86 41.15
N MET A 13 -33.01 27.83 40.53
CA MET A 13 -33.21 27.04 39.29
C MET A 13 -32.44 27.58 38.08
N VAL A 14 -32.30 28.91 37.97
CA VAL A 14 -31.53 29.54 36.88
C VAL A 14 -30.03 29.30 37.06
N LEU A 15 -29.52 29.30 38.29
CA LEU A 15 -28.13 28.99 38.62
C LEU A 15 -27.80 27.51 38.43
N GLY A 16 -28.77 26.61 38.64
CA GLY A 16 -28.59 25.15 38.40
C GLY A 16 -28.48 24.79 36.93
N LEU A 17 -29.12 25.52 36.00
CA LEU A 17 -29.02 25.33 34.57
C LEU A 17 -27.69 25.83 33.95
N ALA A 18 -27.04 26.80 34.62
CA ALA A 18 -25.73 27.28 34.17
C ALA A 18 -24.56 26.34 34.57
N ALA A 19 -24.75 25.48 35.58
CA ALA A 19 -23.72 24.53 36.01
C ALA A 19 -23.68 23.24 35.22
N CYS A 20 -24.70 22.95 34.39
CA CYS A 20 -24.74 21.80 33.47
C CYS A 20 -24.29 22.12 32.04
N ALA A 21 -23.87 23.34 31.74
CA ALA A 21 -23.09 23.63 30.57
C ALA A 21 -21.63 23.19 30.85
N SER A 22 -21.42 21.87 31.07
CA SER A 22 -20.14 21.26 30.81
C SER A 22 -19.79 21.69 29.39
N LYS A 23 -18.75 22.50 29.23
CA LYS A 23 -18.02 22.57 27.97
C LYS A 23 -17.64 21.12 27.64
N THR A 24 -18.46 20.45 26.87
CA THR A 24 -17.96 19.43 26.00
C THR A 24 -17.01 20.21 25.07
N GLU A 25 -15.75 20.25 25.43
CA GLU A 25 -14.73 20.47 24.44
C GLU A 25 -14.99 19.34 23.45
N THR A 26 -15.73 19.65 22.39
CA THR A 26 -15.59 18.95 21.13
C THR A 26 -14.12 19.14 20.81
N LYS A 27 -13.31 18.15 21.18
CA LYS A 27 -12.04 17.91 20.56
C LYS A 27 -12.43 17.92 19.07
N GLU A 28 -12.14 19.02 18.37
CA GLU A 28 -12.12 18.97 16.91
C GLU A 28 -11.27 17.75 16.63
N ALA A 29 -11.88 16.70 16.10
CA ALA A 29 -11.14 15.54 15.65
C ALA A 29 -10.14 16.13 14.67
N SER A 30 -8.87 16.08 15.02
CA SER A 30 -7.84 16.54 14.10
C SER A 30 -8.11 15.79 12.81
N ASP A 31 -8.27 16.49 11.67
CA ASP A 31 -8.43 15.87 10.34
C ASP A 31 -7.22 14.99 9.96
N VAL A 32 -6.20 14.99 10.82
CA VAL A 32 -4.97 14.21 10.70
C VAL A 32 -5.27 12.76 11.06
N LYS A 33 -5.12 11.88 10.08
CA LYS A 33 -5.32 10.43 10.24
C LYS A 33 -4.08 9.76 10.79
N ASN A 34 -4.27 8.79 11.68
CA ASN A 34 -3.20 7.98 12.22
C ASN A 34 -3.05 6.70 11.40
N VAL A 35 -1.91 6.55 10.74
CA VAL A 35 -1.64 5.46 9.79
C VAL A 35 -0.54 4.57 10.35
N VAL A 36 -0.62 3.27 10.10
CA VAL A 36 0.52 2.36 10.26
C VAL A 36 0.88 1.78 8.89
N TYR A 37 2.16 1.81 8.56
CA TYR A 37 2.72 1.16 7.38
C TYR A 37 3.50 -0.09 7.79
N ILE A 38 3.02 -1.26 7.36
CA ILE A 38 3.63 -2.56 7.63
C ILE A 38 4.45 -2.96 6.42
N VAL A 39 5.74 -3.13 6.64
CA VAL A 39 6.74 -3.50 5.64
C VAL A 39 7.14 -4.95 5.90
N ASN A 40 6.70 -5.87 5.04
CA ASN A 40 7.15 -7.27 5.06
C ASN A 40 8.50 -7.42 4.34
N GLY A 41 9.43 -6.65 4.80
CA GLY A 41 10.79 -6.46 4.30
C GLY A 41 11.51 -5.45 5.18
N ASN A 42 12.43 -4.72 4.57
CA ASN A 42 13.17 -3.65 5.23
C ASN A 42 13.19 -2.40 4.32
N LEU A 43 13.21 -1.22 4.94
CA LEU A 43 13.54 0.02 4.25
C LEU A 43 15.03 0.02 3.87
N GLY A 44 15.39 0.88 2.91
CA GLY A 44 16.75 0.96 2.38
C GLY A 44 16.94 0.16 1.09
N ASP A 45 15.87 -0.41 0.54
CA ASP A 45 15.88 -1.11 -0.75
C ASP A 45 16.08 -0.17 -1.95
N LYS A 46 15.98 1.15 -1.72
CA LYS A 46 16.06 2.22 -2.74
C LYS A 46 15.09 2.03 -3.91
N SER A 47 14.02 1.29 -3.68
CA SER A 47 13.07 0.87 -4.68
C SER A 47 11.64 0.83 -4.12
N PHE A 48 11.09 -0.35 -3.94
CA PHE A 48 9.66 -0.62 -3.68
C PHE A 48 9.20 -0.04 -2.33
N PHE A 49 9.81 -0.48 -1.22
CA PHE A 49 9.39 -0.04 0.10
C PHE A 49 9.78 1.42 0.37
N ASP A 50 10.97 1.84 -0.08
CA ASP A 50 11.42 3.23 0.05
C ASP A 50 10.54 4.19 -0.75
N SER A 51 10.04 3.77 -1.92
CA SER A 51 9.14 4.60 -2.73
C SER A 51 7.80 4.82 -2.03
N ALA A 52 7.24 3.79 -1.40
CA ALA A 52 6.03 3.91 -0.61
C ALA A 52 6.26 4.80 0.61
N GLN A 53 7.37 4.59 1.34
CA GLN A 53 7.74 5.42 2.48
C GLN A 53 7.90 6.89 2.10
N ALA A 54 8.54 7.19 0.97
CA ALA A 54 8.69 8.57 0.51
C ALA A 54 7.35 9.26 0.27
N GLY A 55 6.36 8.55 -0.30
CA GLY A 55 5.01 9.06 -0.45
C GLY A 55 4.30 9.33 0.88
N ILE A 56 4.49 8.44 1.86
CA ILE A 56 3.99 8.61 3.23
C ILE A 56 4.62 9.84 3.89
N ASP A 57 5.94 9.99 3.78
CA ASP A 57 6.70 11.10 4.37
C ASP A 57 6.22 12.46 3.84
N GLU A 58 5.88 12.55 2.54
CA GLU A 58 5.29 13.76 1.96
C GLU A 58 3.93 14.09 2.59
N LEU A 59 3.08 13.11 2.87
CA LEU A 59 1.80 13.32 3.54
C LEU A 59 1.98 13.73 5.01
N VAL A 60 2.94 13.13 5.71
CA VAL A 60 3.30 13.49 7.09
C VAL A 60 3.82 14.92 7.14
N LYS A 61 4.74 15.29 6.24
CA LYS A 61 5.29 16.64 6.11
C LYS A 61 4.21 17.68 5.81
N ALA A 62 3.22 17.29 5.03
CA ALA A 62 2.07 18.14 4.72
C ALA A 62 1.06 18.24 5.89
N GLY A 63 1.29 17.55 7.01
CA GLY A 63 0.42 17.54 8.19
C GLY A 63 -0.92 16.83 7.95
N ARG A 64 -1.01 15.97 6.92
CA ARG A 64 -2.23 15.26 6.55
C ARG A 64 -2.45 13.98 7.33
N ILE A 65 -1.35 13.30 7.67
CA ILE A 65 -1.35 12.05 8.43
C ILE A 65 -0.23 12.08 9.48
N THR A 66 -0.36 11.21 10.49
CA THR A 66 0.78 10.67 11.23
C THR A 66 1.00 9.24 10.77
N CYS A 67 2.24 8.77 10.72
CA CYS A 67 2.50 7.39 10.31
C CYS A 67 3.55 6.75 11.20
N LYS A 68 3.29 5.50 11.59
CA LYS A 68 4.26 4.60 12.20
C LYS A 68 4.63 3.54 11.16
N THR A 69 5.90 3.41 10.82
CA THR A 69 6.40 2.33 9.97
C THR A 69 6.93 1.18 10.83
N ILE A 70 6.55 -0.04 10.49
CA ILE A 70 6.96 -1.28 11.17
C ILE A 70 7.61 -2.19 10.12
N GLU A 71 8.92 -2.38 10.26
CA GLU A 71 9.70 -3.28 9.42
C GLU A 71 9.72 -4.67 10.04
N LEU A 72 9.34 -5.69 9.29
CA LEU A 72 9.17 -7.06 9.79
C LEU A 72 10.23 -8.02 9.27
N GLY A 73 11.05 -7.59 8.31
CA GLY A 73 11.96 -8.46 7.59
C GLY A 73 11.26 -9.24 6.47
N GLY A 74 12.05 -9.74 5.52
CA GLY A 74 11.57 -10.42 4.31
C GLY A 74 11.98 -11.87 4.18
N THR A 75 12.65 -12.44 5.18
CA THR A 75 13.12 -13.84 5.16
C THR A 75 12.01 -14.81 5.60
N ASP A 76 12.18 -16.10 5.32
CA ASP A 76 11.25 -17.13 5.75
C ASP A 76 11.09 -17.17 7.28
N GLU A 77 12.16 -16.84 8.03
CA GLU A 77 12.12 -16.73 9.48
C GLU A 77 11.28 -15.55 9.99
N ASP A 78 11.10 -14.55 9.17
CA ASP A 78 10.31 -13.35 9.48
C ASP A 78 8.83 -13.51 9.15
N GLN A 79 8.46 -14.40 8.24
CA GLN A 79 7.08 -14.58 7.77
C GLN A 79 6.04 -14.72 8.89
N PRO A 80 6.28 -15.45 9.99
CA PRO A 80 5.29 -15.54 11.08
C PRO A 80 4.97 -14.20 11.75
N LYS A 81 5.85 -13.20 11.64
CA LYS A 81 5.62 -11.85 12.18
C LYS A 81 4.57 -11.06 11.38
N TRP A 82 4.40 -11.37 10.09
CA TRP A 82 3.52 -10.59 9.21
C TRP A 82 2.06 -10.69 9.63
N PRO A 83 1.44 -11.89 9.72
CA PRO A 83 0.07 -11.98 10.18
C PRO A 83 -0.09 -11.54 11.64
N SER A 84 0.84 -11.91 12.55
CA SER A 84 0.72 -11.51 13.96
C SER A 84 0.71 -9.99 14.12
N THR A 85 1.56 -9.26 13.39
CA THR A 85 1.57 -7.80 13.44
C THR A 85 0.30 -7.19 12.84
N LEU A 86 -0.24 -7.75 11.76
CA LEU A 86 -1.53 -7.32 11.22
C LEU A 86 -2.64 -7.46 12.25
N TYR A 87 -2.69 -8.58 12.99
CA TYR A 87 -3.64 -8.77 14.08
C TYR A 87 -3.44 -7.77 15.20
N ASP A 88 -2.21 -7.60 15.69
CA ASP A 88 -1.89 -6.71 16.81
C ASP A 88 -2.29 -5.26 16.53
N VAL A 89 -1.95 -4.74 15.34
CA VAL A 89 -2.29 -3.36 14.97
C VAL A 89 -3.79 -3.17 14.77
N SER A 90 -4.49 -4.20 14.27
CA SER A 90 -5.94 -4.14 14.07
C SER A 90 -6.70 -4.21 15.39
N GLU A 91 -6.26 -5.08 16.32
CA GLU A 91 -6.84 -5.20 17.64
C GLU A 91 -6.61 -3.95 18.49
N SER A 92 -5.50 -3.26 18.31
CA SER A 92 -5.16 -2.06 19.08
C SER A 92 -6.19 -0.93 18.91
N GLY A 93 -6.82 -0.83 17.74
CA GLY A 93 -7.72 0.27 17.40
C GLY A 93 -7.06 1.66 17.38
N GLU A 94 -5.73 1.71 17.34
CA GLU A 94 -4.95 2.96 17.37
C GLU A 94 -4.87 3.66 16.03
N TYR A 95 -5.11 2.93 14.93
CA TYR A 95 -4.86 3.42 13.58
C TYR A 95 -6.15 3.58 12.78
N ASP A 96 -6.29 4.71 12.09
CA ASP A 96 -7.38 4.94 11.13
C ASP A 96 -7.19 4.08 9.86
N LEU A 97 -5.95 3.76 9.51
CA LEU A 97 -5.61 3.00 8.31
C LEU A 97 -4.38 2.13 8.54
N VAL A 98 -4.48 0.87 8.16
CA VAL A 98 -3.35 -0.07 8.06
C VAL A 98 -2.95 -0.19 6.59
N LEU A 99 -1.70 0.14 6.28
CA LEU A 99 -1.12 0.10 4.94
C LEU A 99 -0.12 -1.03 4.83
N CYS A 100 -0.22 -1.86 3.81
CA CYS A 100 0.75 -2.89 3.46
C CYS A 100 0.86 -3.05 1.95
N GLY A 101 1.77 -3.88 1.49
CA GLY A 101 1.98 -4.15 0.06
C GLY A 101 2.55 -5.55 -0.16
N THR A 102 2.89 -5.84 -1.40
CA THR A 102 3.45 -7.08 -1.93
C THR A 102 2.46 -8.23 -2.12
N TYR A 103 2.80 -9.10 -3.06
CA TYR A 103 2.04 -10.31 -3.41
C TYR A 103 1.92 -11.35 -2.27
N GLN A 104 2.72 -11.22 -1.21
CA GLN A 104 2.76 -12.15 -0.09
C GLN A 104 1.72 -11.82 1.00
N MET A 105 1.18 -10.61 1.01
CA MET A 105 0.30 -10.11 2.06
C MET A 105 -1.21 -10.39 1.87
N PRO A 106 -1.74 -10.62 0.65
CA PRO A 106 -3.17 -10.68 0.41
C PRO A 106 -3.93 -11.70 1.26
N ASP A 107 -3.40 -12.92 1.42
CA ASP A 107 -4.08 -13.97 2.17
C ASP A 107 -4.17 -13.65 3.67
N TYR A 108 -3.08 -13.15 4.26
CA TYR A 108 -3.06 -12.69 5.65
C TYR A 108 -4.00 -11.51 5.87
N LEU A 109 -3.97 -10.54 4.95
CA LEU A 109 -4.83 -9.37 5.05
C LEU A 109 -6.31 -9.73 4.94
N LYS A 110 -6.68 -10.68 4.08
CA LYS A 110 -8.04 -11.15 3.93
C LYS A 110 -8.60 -11.72 5.22
N GLU A 111 -7.79 -12.52 5.92
CA GLU A 111 -8.17 -13.09 7.20
C GLU A 111 -8.41 -12.01 8.25
N VAL A 112 -7.44 -11.12 8.43
CA VAL A 112 -7.49 -10.04 9.41
C VAL A 112 -8.62 -9.07 9.12
N ALA A 113 -8.77 -8.61 7.88
CA ALA A 113 -9.83 -7.69 7.48
C ALA A 113 -11.23 -8.26 7.65
N THR A 114 -11.38 -9.59 7.58
CA THR A 114 -12.64 -10.27 7.89
C THR A 114 -12.95 -10.23 9.38
N GLN A 115 -11.92 -10.37 10.22
CA GLN A 115 -12.09 -10.36 11.68
C GLN A 115 -12.30 -8.95 12.24
N TYR A 116 -11.71 -7.94 11.59
CA TYR A 116 -11.81 -6.53 12.00
C TYR A 116 -12.49 -5.68 10.91
N PRO A 117 -13.82 -5.83 10.73
CA PRO A 117 -14.53 -5.20 9.61
C PRO A 117 -14.62 -3.67 9.70
N ASP A 118 -14.42 -3.09 10.89
CA ASP A 118 -14.44 -1.64 11.12
C ASP A 118 -13.07 -0.99 10.90
N GLN A 119 -11.99 -1.78 10.83
CA GLN A 119 -10.65 -1.29 10.51
C GLN A 119 -10.51 -1.11 9.01
N LEU A 120 -9.97 0.03 8.58
CA LEU A 120 -9.66 0.28 7.18
C LEU A 120 -8.26 -0.21 6.83
N TYR A 121 -8.14 -0.81 5.66
CA TYR A 121 -6.89 -1.33 5.12
C TYR A 121 -6.65 -0.80 3.71
N LEU A 122 -5.38 -0.65 3.36
CA LEU A 122 -4.93 -0.42 2.00
C LEU A 122 -3.78 -1.38 1.69
N ILE A 123 -3.93 -2.12 0.59
CA ILE A 123 -2.85 -2.93 0.04
C ILE A 123 -2.47 -2.40 -1.33
N PHE A 124 -1.17 -2.28 -1.61
CA PHE A 124 -0.68 -1.84 -2.91
C PHE A 124 0.15 -2.94 -3.58
N ASP A 125 0.25 -2.84 -4.91
CA ASP A 125 0.92 -3.80 -5.77
C ASP A 125 0.33 -5.23 -5.68
N ASP A 126 -0.99 -5.28 -5.51
CA ASP A 126 -1.75 -6.53 -5.53
C ASP A 126 -2.93 -6.42 -6.49
N ASN A 127 -3.03 -7.34 -7.44
CA ASN A 127 -4.14 -7.48 -8.35
C ASN A 127 -4.97 -8.75 -8.11
N THR A 128 -4.59 -9.58 -7.15
CA THR A 128 -5.29 -10.82 -6.79
C THR A 128 -6.35 -10.61 -5.73
N TYR A 129 -6.22 -9.53 -4.95
CA TYR A 129 -7.17 -9.19 -3.91
C TYR A 129 -8.50 -8.71 -4.54
N ALA A 130 -9.46 -9.58 -4.58
CA ALA A 130 -10.74 -9.36 -5.29
C ALA A 130 -11.73 -8.43 -4.57
N GLY A 131 -11.30 -7.65 -3.58
CA GLY A 131 -12.17 -6.72 -2.85
C GLY A 131 -13.33 -7.39 -2.13
N ASN A 132 -13.15 -8.61 -1.63
CA ASN A 132 -14.18 -9.33 -0.90
C ASN A 132 -14.56 -8.67 0.43
N ASN A 133 -13.70 -7.80 0.94
CA ASN A 133 -13.89 -7.05 2.18
C ASN A 133 -14.09 -5.58 1.83
N SER A 134 -15.23 -5.01 2.20
CA SER A 134 -15.58 -3.61 1.94
C SER A 134 -14.66 -2.60 2.64
N ASN A 135 -13.89 -3.05 3.62
CA ASN A 135 -12.94 -2.28 4.39
C ASN A 135 -11.50 -2.35 3.85
N VAL A 136 -11.28 -2.99 2.70
CA VAL A 136 -9.97 -3.06 2.04
C VAL A 136 -10.00 -2.34 0.71
N VAL A 137 -9.07 -1.41 0.53
CA VAL A 137 -8.79 -0.77 -0.76
C VAL A 137 -7.52 -1.37 -1.30
N ASN A 138 -7.53 -1.84 -2.56
CA ASN A 138 -6.31 -2.25 -3.21
C ASN A 138 -5.92 -1.32 -4.35
N ILE A 139 -4.62 -1.12 -4.52
CA ILE A 139 -4.02 -0.29 -5.56
C ILE A 139 -3.19 -1.18 -6.45
N THR A 140 -3.45 -1.10 -7.75
CA THR A 140 -2.63 -1.70 -8.80
C THR A 140 -2.09 -0.61 -9.71
N TYR A 141 -1.05 -0.94 -10.43
CA TYR A 141 -0.41 -0.03 -11.38
C TYR A 141 -0.61 -0.55 -12.80
N LYS A 142 -0.39 0.32 -13.78
CA LYS A 142 -0.41 -0.06 -15.19
C LYS A 142 0.98 -0.52 -15.63
N GLN A 143 1.49 -1.58 -14.99
CA GLN A 143 2.80 -2.10 -15.25
C GLN A 143 2.97 -2.62 -16.67
N ASN A 144 1.91 -3.17 -17.27
CA ASN A 144 1.92 -3.61 -18.67
C ASN A 144 2.13 -2.44 -19.65
N ASP A 145 1.50 -1.27 -19.42
CA ASP A 145 1.70 -0.07 -20.25
C ASP A 145 3.17 0.37 -20.21
N MET A 146 3.78 0.36 -19.02
CA MET A 146 5.19 0.71 -18.86
C MET A 146 6.09 -0.34 -19.52
N ALA A 147 5.83 -1.61 -19.30
CA ALA A 147 6.60 -2.71 -19.88
C ALA A 147 6.48 -2.75 -21.41
N TYR A 148 5.35 -2.37 -21.98
CA TYR A 148 5.18 -2.21 -23.41
C TYR A 148 6.19 -1.21 -24.00
N LEU A 149 6.37 -0.05 -23.35
CA LEU A 149 7.37 0.93 -23.79
C LEU A 149 8.79 0.37 -23.71
N VAL A 150 9.10 -0.37 -22.65
CA VAL A 150 10.41 -1.00 -22.47
C VAL A 150 10.66 -2.07 -23.56
N GLY A 151 9.66 -2.92 -23.84
CA GLY A 151 9.72 -3.93 -24.90
C GLY A 151 9.91 -3.31 -26.29
N THR A 152 9.17 -2.24 -26.59
CA THR A 152 9.32 -1.45 -27.82
C THR A 152 10.77 -0.93 -27.97
N TYR A 153 11.31 -0.34 -26.90
CA TYR A 153 12.67 0.17 -26.90
C TYR A 153 13.70 -0.94 -27.08
N ALA A 154 13.55 -2.06 -26.37
CA ALA A 154 14.44 -3.21 -26.46
C ALA A 154 14.47 -3.77 -27.89
N ALA A 155 13.31 -3.93 -28.52
CA ALA A 155 13.21 -4.39 -29.92
C ALA A 155 13.89 -3.43 -30.92
N CYS A 156 13.76 -2.13 -30.71
CA CYS A 156 14.45 -1.15 -31.54
C CYS A 156 15.97 -1.21 -31.39
N LYS A 157 16.47 -1.69 -30.24
CA LYS A 157 17.89 -1.68 -29.92
C LYS A 157 18.60 -3.02 -30.19
N THR A 158 17.90 -4.14 -30.08
CA THR A 158 18.52 -5.47 -30.17
C THR A 158 19.15 -5.77 -31.54
N THR A 159 18.70 -5.10 -32.61
CA THR A 159 19.22 -5.25 -33.97
C THR A 159 19.92 -3.99 -34.52
N ASP A 160 20.14 -3.00 -33.69
CA ASP A 160 20.83 -1.74 -34.06
C ASP A 160 22.36 -1.94 -34.08
N THR A 161 22.88 -2.45 -35.21
CA THR A 161 24.30 -2.76 -35.38
C THR A 161 25.21 -1.53 -35.35
N SER A 162 24.67 -0.31 -35.26
CA SER A 162 25.46 0.89 -34.97
C SER A 162 25.96 0.94 -33.51
N ILE A 163 25.36 0.14 -32.64
CA ILE A 163 25.76 -0.01 -31.23
C ILE A 163 26.81 -1.12 -31.14
N PRO A 164 28.00 -0.86 -30.54
CA PRO A 164 29.02 -1.89 -30.38
C PRO A 164 28.51 -3.15 -29.66
N ASN A 165 28.88 -4.31 -30.17
CA ASN A 165 28.54 -5.64 -29.67
C ASN A 165 27.06 -6.06 -29.85
N ILE A 166 26.26 -5.30 -30.58
CA ILE A 166 24.93 -5.74 -31.01
C ILE A 166 25.10 -6.61 -32.27
N ASN A 167 24.34 -7.70 -32.36
CA ASN A 167 24.26 -8.58 -33.52
C ASN A 167 22.93 -8.37 -34.28
N GLU A 168 22.70 -9.14 -35.33
CA GLU A 168 21.50 -9.06 -36.14
C GLU A 168 20.34 -9.97 -35.64
N ASP A 169 20.55 -10.67 -34.50
CA ASP A 169 19.53 -11.58 -33.97
C ASP A 169 18.40 -10.77 -33.31
N ALA A 170 17.17 -10.98 -33.76
CA ALA A 170 15.97 -10.38 -33.20
C ALA A 170 15.54 -11.15 -31.94
N VAL A 171 16.32 -11.00 -30.86
CA VAL A 171 16.08 -11.65 -29.57
C VAL A 171 16.24 -10.62 -28.45
N VAL A 172 15.29 -10.60 -27.52
CA VAL A 172 15.35 -9.83 -26.29
C VAL A 172 15.11 -10.73 -25.09
N GLY A 173 15.62 -10.35 -23.91
CA GLY A 173 15.46 -11.11 -22.69
C GLY A 173 14.54 -10.41 -21.69
N PHE A 174 13.75 -11.19 -20.97
CA PHE A 174 12.98 -10.78 -19.81
C PHE A 174 13.36 -11.66 -18.60
N VAL A 175 13.73 -11.02 -17.51
CA VAL A 175 14.02 -11.70 -16.24
C VAL A 175 13.02 -11.22 -15.20
N GLY A 176 12.12 -12.11 -14.79
CA GLY A 176 11.15 -11.88 -13.71
C GLY A 176 11.67 -12.38 -12.36
N GLY A 177 11.19 -11.81 -11.26
CA GLY A 177 11.49 -12.31 -9.91
C GLY A 177 10.81 -13.66 -9.68
N VAL A 178 9.49 -13.66 -9.57
CA VAL A 178 8.67 -14.88 -9.40
C VAL A 178 7.57 -14.94 -10.45
N ASP A 179 7.07 -16.14 -10.73
CA ASP A 179 5.89 -16.35 -11.56
C ASP A 179 4.64 -15.93 -10.76
N SER A 180 4.22 -14.68 -10.95
CA SER A 180 3.07 -14.09 -10.26
C SER A 180 2.25 -13.24 -11.23
N PRO A 181 0.96 -12.96 -10.93
CA PRO A 181 0.10 -12.14 -11.79
C PRO A 181 0.70 -10.78 -12.13
N VAL A 182 1.33 -10.11 -11.17
CA VAL A 182 1.95 -8.79 -11.37
C VAL A 182 3.15 -8.89 -12.32
N ILE A 183 4.05 -9.86 -12.10
CA ILE A 183 5.23 -10.05 -12.95
C ILE A 183 4.84 -10.49 -14.36
N ASN A 184 3.79 -11.31 -14.48
CA ASN A 184 3.28 -11.74 -15.78
C ASN A 184 2.61 -10.59 -16.55
N ASP A 185 2.03 -9.62 -15.85
CA ASP A 185 1.50 -8.40 -16.48
C ASP A 185 2.63 -7.53 -17.09
N PHE A 186 3.78 -7.41 -16.41
CA PHE A 186 5.00 -6.83 -17.01
C PHE A 186 5.47 -7.63 -18.23
N LEU A 187 5.52 -8.96 -18.15
CA LEU A 187 5.97 -9.81 -19.24
C LEU A 187 5.09 -9.66 -20.47
N ILE A 188 3.77 -9.67 -20.31
CA ILE A 188 2.81 -9.51 -21.41
C ILE A 188 3.04 -8.18 -22.10
N GLY A 189 3.10 -7.08 -21.35
CA GLY A 189 3.37 -5.76 -21.91
C GLY A 189 4.70 -5.70 -22.66
N PHE A 190 5.75 -6.28 -22.09
CA PHE A 190 7.08 -6.34 -22.72
C PHE A 190 7.05 -7.11 -24.05
N ILE A 191 6.39 -8.27 -24.10
CA ILE A 191 6.23 -9.08 -25.33
C ILE A 191 5.46 -8.28 -26.39
N GLU A 192 4.30 -7.72 -26.04
CA GLU A 192 3.47 -6.96 -26.96
C GLU A 192 4.21 -5.73 -27.51
N GLY A 193 4.94 -5.02 -26.63
CA GLY A 193 5.78 -3.89 -27.05
C GLY A 193 6.88 -4.30 -28.01
N ALA A 194 7.60 -5.37 -27.72
CA ALA A 194 8.64 -5.89 -28.61
C ALA A 194 8.08 -6.33 -29.97
N GLN A 195 6.99 -7.08 -29.97
CA GLN A 195 6.33 -7.56 -31.19
C GLN A 195 5.67 -6.46 -32.00
N SER A 196 5.33 -5.32 -31.39
CA SER A 196 4.82 -4.15 -32.13
C SER A 196 5.85 -3.55 -33.09
N VAL A 197 7.15 -3.74 -32.79
CA VAL A 197 8.28 -3.30 -33.63
C VAL A 197 8.66 -4.37 -34.62
N ASN A 198 8.79 -5.61 -34.17
CA ASN A 198 9.13 -6.75 -34.99
C ASN A 198 8.29 -7.97 -34.58
N PRO A 199 7.26 -8.34 -35.34
CA PRO A 199 6.38 -9.47 -35.02
C PRO A 199 7.10 -10.82 -34.84
N ASP A 200 8.28 -11.00 -35.46
CA ASP A 200 9.07 -12.25 -35.41
C ASP A 200 10.12 -12.24 -34.27
N ILE A 201 10.17 -11.16 -33.45
CA ILE A 201 11.13 -11.07 -32.37
C ILE A 201 10.88 -12.15 -31.30
N LYS A 202 11.96 -12.77 -30.85
CA LYS A 202 11.91 -13.77 -29.77
C LYS A 202 12.15 -13.10 -28.42
N VAL A 203 11.32 -13.46 -27.47
CA VAL A 203 11.49 -13.06 -26.07
C VAL A 203 11.92 -14.28 -25.26
N ASP A 204 13.16 -14.30 -24.79
CA ASP A 204 13.65 -15.33 -23.85
C ASP A 204 13.27 -14.92 -22.43
N THR A 205 12.42 -15.74 -21.80
CA THR A 205 11.87 -15.45 -20.48
C THR A 205 12.49 -16.35 -19.43
N ARG A 206 12.95 -15.76 -18.33
CA ARG A 206 13.51 -16.44 -17.16
C ARG A 206 12.92 -15.86 -15.88
N TYR A 207 12.87 -16.69 -14.83
CA TYR A 207 12.51 -16.28 -13.48
C TYR A 207 13.61 -16.66 -12.51
N THR A 208 13.95 -15.78 -11.59
CA THR A 208 14.89 -16.07 -10.52
C THR A 208 14.25 -16.96 -9.44
N ASN A 209 12.91 -16.92 -9.33
CA ASN A 209 12.08 -17.53 -8.30
C ASN A 209 12.39 -17.03 -6.88
N ASP A 210 13.05 -15.90 -6.79
CA ASP A 210 13.45 -15.26 -5.55
C ASP A 210 13.61 -13.75 -5.77
N TYR A 211 13.49 -12.97 -4.68
CA TYR A 211 13.81 -11.54 -4.63
C TYR A 211 14.97 -11.20 -3.69
N VAL A 212 15.52 -12.19 -2.99
CA VAL A 212 16.52 -12.00 -1.94
C VAL A 212 17.88 -12.57 -2.34
N ASP A 213 17.88 -13.73 -3.00
CA ASP A 213 19.11 -14.38 -3.45
C ASP A 213 19.55 -13.80 -4.82
N THR A 214 20.67 -13.09 -4.84
CA THR A 214 21.24 -12.40 -6.03
C THR A 214 22.54 -13.02 -6.48
#